data_ed5821c29e10c831a72963a4ff8eac53
#
_entry.id   ed5821c29e10c831a72963a4ff8eac53
#
_cell.length_a   1.000
_cell.length_b   1.000
_cell.length_c   1.000
_cell.angle_alpha   90.00
_cell.angle_beta   90.00
_cell.angle_gamma   90.00
#
_symmetry.space_group_name_H-M   'P 1'
#
loop_
_entity.id
_entity.type
_entity.pdbx_description
1 polymer ?
#
loop_
_entity_poly.entity_id
_entity_poly.type
_entity_poly.pdbx_seq_one_letter_code
_entity_poly.pdbx_strand_id
1 'polypeptide(L)'
;MMKAFHLKSWPFGLCCLLVLLLAGCGGKSPSVAYYSLASIEQIDPGAEPVAKLDLALGVGPVTVPEYLKKSQIATRLGGRRYQFDEFHRWAGMIEQDLARVIGNNVGFLLGTDKVMFFPWVHYFKPDYRLLVEVIQFDSDLHGDAVLSARWAVSDASGETILGSGKRDYRQALANPSYEALVDAESLVMAEFSRDLAEELRMLALQR
;
A
#
# COMPACT_ATOMS: atom_id res chain seq x y z
N MET A 1 -8.99 -85.17 8.50
CA MET A 1 -8.59 -84.33 7.29
C MET A 1 -8.87 -82.91 7.62
N MET A 2 -7.85 -82.16 8.02
CA MET A 2 -7.94 -80.71 8.30
C MET A 2 -7.20 -79.94 7.18
N LYS A 3 -7.93 -79.10 6.47
CA LYS A 3 -7.36 -78.22 5.42
C LYS A 3 -6.71 -76.99 6.04
N ALA A 4 -5.43 -76.77 5.79
CA ALA A 4 -4.72 -75.59 6.16
C ALA A 4 -5.22 -74.40 5.33
N PHE A 5 -5.59 -73.32 6.00
CA PHE A 5 -6.02 -72.08 5.43
C PHE A 5 -4.78 -71.21 5.25
N HIS A 6 -4.34 -70.96 3.99
CA HIS A 6 -3.21 -70.12 3.69
C HIS A 6 -3.54 -68.64 3.82
N LEU A 7 -3.11 -67.98 4.90
CA LEU A 7 -3.07 -66.55 5.09
C LEU A 7 -1.78 -65.98 4.49
N LYS A 8 -1.74 -65.76 3.18
CA LYS A 8 -0.53 -65.26 2.49
C LYS A 8 -0.73 -63.99 1.69
N SER A 9 -1.79 -63.20 1.91
CA SER A 9 -2.05 -61.95 1.15
C SER A 9 -2.11 -60.67 1.98
N TRP A 10 -1.80 -60.72 3.28
CA TRP A 10 -1.89 -59.55 4.17
C TRP A 10 -0.80 -58.46 3.94
N PRO A 11 0.47 -58.75 3.64
CA PRO A 11 1.46 -57.72 3.51
C PRO A 11 1.28 -56.84 2.24
N PHE A 12 0.66 -57.38 1.19
CA PHE A 12 0.44 -56.62 -0.06
C PHE A 12 -0.66 -55.55 0.10
N GLY A 13 -1.74 -55.86 0.83
CA GLY A 13 -2.82 -54.89 1.10
C GLY A 13 -2.38 -53.73 2.01
N LEU A 14 -1.52 -54.05 3.01
CA LEU A 14 -0.98 -53.04 3.91
C LEU A 14 0.01 -52.10 3.21
N CYS A 15 0.80 -52.64 2.28
CA CYS A 15 1.75 -51.82 1.49
C CYS A 15 1.04 -50.86 0.49
N CYS A 16 -0.03 -51.34 -0.16
CA CYS A 16 -0.87 -50.47 -1.03
C CYS A 16 -1.60 -49.39 -0.25
N LEU A 17 -2.08 -49.68 0.96
CA LEU A 17 -2.73 -48.69 1.82
C LEU A 17 -1.73 -47.61 2.30
N LEU A 18 -0.50 -48.00 2.61
CA LEU A 18 0.57 -47.09 3.03
C LEU A 18 1.02 -46.16 1.87
N VAL A 19 1.07 -46.66 0.64
CA VAL A 19 1.41 -45.87 -0.58
C VAL A 19 0.29 -44.88 -0.91
N LEU A 20 -0.99 -45.25 -0.72
CA LEU A 20 -2.13 -44.35 -0.89
C LEU A 20 -2.16 -43.20 0.14
N LEU A 21 -1.69 -43.44 1.37
CA LEU A 21 -1.60 -42.41 2.40
C LEU A 21 -0.45 -41.43 2.15
N LEU A 22 0.60 -41.82 1.44
CA LEU A 22 1.73 -40.98 1.07
C LEU A 22 1.45 -40.11 -0.18
N ALA A 23 0.50 -40.46 -1.02
CA ALA A 23 0.11 -39.71 -2.20
C ALA A 23 -0.72 -38.43 -1.92
N GLY A 24 -1.20 -38.26 -0.68
CA GLY A 24 -2.10 -37.16 -0.28
C GLY A 24 -1.45 -35.80 -0.03
N CYS A 25 -0.12 -35.67 0.00
CA CYS A 25 0.56 -34.40 0.40
C CYS A 25 1.07 -33.56 -0.76
N GLY A 26 0.55 -33.75 -1.98
CA GLY A 26 0.97 -32.99 -3.18
C GLY A 26 0.22 -31.67 -3.42
N GLY A 27 -0.43 -31.08 -2.43
CA GLY A 27 -1.07 -29.77 -2.55
C GLY A 27 -0.02 -28.67 -2.76
N LYS A 28 0.01 -28.00 -3.93
CA LYS A 28 0.78 -26.75 -4.09
C LYS A 28 0.19 -25.73 -3.15
N SER A 29 0.95 -25.29 -2.15
CA SER A 29 0.58 -24.08 -1.38
C SER A 29 0.49 -22.89 -2.34
N PRO A 30 -0.54 -22.02 -2.21
CA PRO A 30 -0.60 -20.81 -3.02
C PRO A 30 0.68 -19.99 -2.82
N SER A 31 1.17 -19.38 -3.91
CA SER A 31 2.33 -18.48 -3.83
C SER A 31 1.90 -17.15 -3.19
N VAL A 32 2.78 -16.59 -2.37
CA VAL A 32 2.57 -15.24 -1.83
C VAL A 32 2.76 -14.22 -2.95
N ALA A 33 1.78 -13.34 -3.11
CA ALA A 33 1.85 -12.18 -3.99
C ALA A 33 2.26 -10.94 -3.19
N TYR A 34 3.16 -10.12 -3.76
CA TYR A 34 3.64 -8.89 -3.16
C TYR A 34 3.22 -7.70 -4.02
N TYR A 35 2.76 -6.64 -3.35
CA TYR A 35 2.18 -5.46 -3.96
C TYR A 35 2.90 -4.20 -3.53
N SER A 36 2.89 -3.18 -4.37
CA SER A 36 3.29 -1.81 -4.08
C SER A 36 2.34 -0.85 -4.76
N LEU A 37 2.19 0.34 -4.18
CA LEU A 37 1.36 1.39 -4.76
C LEU A 37 2.01 1.96 -6.02
N ALA A 38 1.18 2.27 -7.01
CA ALA A 38 1.60 2.91 -8.25
C ALA A 38 1.60 4.44 -8.13
N SER A 39 2.56 5.11 -8.76
CA SER A 39 2.58 6.57 -8.91
C SER A 39 1.64 7.03 -10.03
N ILE A 40 1.36 8.35 -10.08
CA ILE A 40 0.55 8.96 -11.15
C ILE A 40 1.10 8.62 -12.53
N GLU A 41 2.41 8.71 -12.74
CA GLU A 41 3.06 8.39 -14.02
C GLU A 41 2.89 6.92 -14.44
N GLN A 42 2.78 6.01 -13.46
CA GLN A 42 2.54 4.58 -13.72
C GLN A 42 1.06 4.29 -14.03
N ILE A 43 0.13 5.03 -13.38
CA ILE A 43 -1.31 4.90 -13.59
C ILE A 43 -1.73 5.56 -14.91
N ASP A 44 -1.19 6.74 -15.18
CA ASP A 44 -1.50 7.57 -16.35
C ASP A 44 -0.19 8.08 -16.99
N PRO A 45 0.38 7.34 -17.94
CA PRO A 45 1.60 7.76 -18.64
C PRO A 45 1.45 9.05 -19.47
N GLY A 46 0.22 9.53 -19.67
CA GLY A 46 -0.09 10.80 -20.34
C GLY A 46 -0.29 11.95 -19.38
N ALA A 47 -0.16 11.76 -18.08
CA ALA A 47 -0.29 12.83 -17.10
C ALA A 47 0.76 13.92 -17.31
N GLU A 48 0.37 15.17 -17.09
CA GLU A 48 1.22 16.33 -17.23
C GLU A 48 1.42 17.02 -15.86
N PRO A 49 2.60 17.61 -15.60
CA PRO A 49 2.80 18.47 -14.43
C PRO A 49 1.81 19.65 -14.42
N VAL A 50 1.28 19.98 -13.24
CA VAL A 50 0.37 21.13 -13.06
C VAL A 50 1.14 22.45 -12.87
N ALA A 51 2.43 22.37 -12.56
CA ALA A 51 3.34 23.49 -12.38
C ALA A 51 4.78 23.08 -12.70
N LYS A 52 5.67 24.06 -12.77
CA LYS A 52 7.12 23.84 -12.81
C LYS A 52 7.76 24.77 -11.80
N LEU A 53 7.94 24.25 -10.59
CA LEU A 53 8.45 25.03 -9.46
C LEU A 53 9.87 24.59 -9.09
N ASP A 54 10.74 25.58 -8.88
CA ASP A 54 12.08 25.29 -8.34
C ASP A 54 12.04 25.31 -6.81
N LEU A 55 11.47 24.26 -6.21
CA LEU A 55 11.38 24.11 -4.76
C LEU A 55 11.91 22.75 -4.30
N ALA A 56 12.42 22.70 -3.08
CA ALA A 56 12.83 21.48 -2.40
C ALA A 56 11.75 21.04 -1.38
N LEU A 57 11.28 19.80 -1.51
CA LEU A 57 10.23 19.24 -0.67
C LEU A 57 10.76 18.12 0.22
N GLY A 58 10.61 18.28 1.54
CA GLY A 58 10.78 17.21 2.51
C GLY A 58 9.45 16.49 2.75
N VAL A 59 9.37 15.19 2.51
CA VAL A 59 8.15 14.39 2.72
C VAL A 59 8.30 13.49 3.93
N GLY A 60 7.39 13.62 4.87
CA GLY A 60 7.31 12.82 6.08
C GLY A 60 7.63 13.59 7.37
N PRO A 61 7.49 12.91 8.53
CA PRO A 61 7.08 11.52 8.63
C PRO A 61 5.65 11.27 8.10
N VAL A 62 5.46 10.09 7.51
CA VAL A 62 4.13 9.54 7.23
C VAL A 62 3.81 8.53 8.32
N THR A 63 2.74 8.75 9.05
CA THR A 63 2.31 7.86 10.14
C THR A 63 1.02 7.13 9.76
N VAL A 64 0.90 5.88 10.20
CA VAL A 64 -0.25 5.03 9.92
C VAL A 64 -0.75 4.35 11.19
N PRO A 65 -2.04 3.94 11.25
CA PRO A 65 -2.56 3.10 12.33
C PRO A 65 -1.83 1.75 12.43
N GLU A 66 -1.78 1.18 13.64
CA GLU A 66 -1.05 -0.07 13.92
C GLU A 66 -1.48 -1.27 13.05
N TYR A 67 -2.76 -1.32 12.64
CA TYR A 67 -3.24 -2.43 11.82
C TYR A 67 -2.63 -2.44 10.41
N LEU A 68 -2.17 -1.29 9.92
CA LEU A 68 -1.48 -1.16 8.62
C LEU A 68 0.01 -1.50 8.68
N LYS A 69 0.62 -1.57 9.86
CA LYS A 69 2.04 -1.94 10.00
C LYS A 69 2.32 -3.42 9.77
N LYS A 70 1.26 -4.22 9.56
CA LYS A 70 1.40 -5.61 9.15
C LYS A 70 1.83 -5.70 7.69
N SER A 71 2.58 -6.75 7.36
CA SER A 71 2.95 -6.99 5.95
C SER A 71 1.77 -7.41 5.09
N GLN A 72 0.73 -8.03 5.67
CA GLN A 72 -0.48 -8.43 4.95
C GLN A 72 -1.33 -7.20 4.61
N ILE A 73 -1.93 -7.21 3.43
CA ILE A 73 -2.92 -6.21 3.04
C ILE A 73 -4.15 -6.35 3.95
N ALA A 74 -4.55 -5.24 4.56
CA ALA A 74 -5.73 -5.17 5.41
C ALA A 74 -6.97 -4.96 4.55
N THR A 75 -7.93 -5.89 4.59
CA THR A 75 -9.24 -5.71 3.98
C THR A 75 -10.32 -5.57 5.05
N ARG A 76 -11.35 -4.78 4.76
CA ARG A 76 -12.49 -4.60 5.65
C ARG A 76 -13.59 -5.61 5.30
N LEU A 77 -14.12 -6.27 6.34
CA LEU A 77 -15.25 -7.20 6.21
C LEU A 77 -16.50 -6.61 6.84
N GLY A 78 -16.98 -5.51 6.29
CA GLY A 78 -18.11 -4.77 6.84
C GLY A 78 -17.85 -4.22 8.25
N GLY A 79 -18.34 -3.05 8.56
CA GLY A 79 -18.29 -2.44 9.90
C GLY A 79 -16.87 -2.26 10.43
N ARG A 80 -16.56 -2.95 11.55
CA ARG A 80 -15.33 -2.75 12.35
C ARG A 80 -14.35 -3.92 12.30
N ARG A 81 -14.53 -4.87 11.38
CA ARG A 81 -13.76 -6.10 11.31
C ARG A 81 -12.78 -6.04 10.14
N TYR A 82 -11.52 -6.41 10.40
CA TYR A 82 -10.47 -6.53 9.40
C TYR A 82 -10.15 -8.01 9.12
N GLN A 83 -9.75 -8.27 7.90
CA GLN A 83 -9.12 -9.52 7.47
C GLN A 83 -7.70 -9.21 6.99
N PHE A 84 -6.79 -10.15 7.26
CA PHE A 84 -5.40 -10.12 6.81
C PHE A 84 -5.15 -11.44 6.09
N ASP A 85 -4.97 -11.38 4.77
CA ASP A 85 -4.70 -12.56 3.97
C ASP A 85 -3.20 -12.88 3.96
N GLU A 86 -2.83 -14.14 4.20
CA GLU A 86 -1.43 -14.56 4.30
C GLU A 86 -0.70 -14.55 2.95
N PHE A 87 -1.44 -14.60 1.84
CA PHE A 87 -0.91 -14.71 0.48
C PHE A 87 -0.84 -13.37 -0.26
N HIS A 88 -1.40 -12.28 0.32
CA HIS A 88 -1.41 -10.95 -0.27
C HIS A 88 -0.75 -9.95 0.68
N ARG A 89 0.46 -9.47 0.29
CA ARG A 89 1.30 -8.68 1.18
C ARG A 89 1.86 -7.45 0.49
N TRP A 90 2.10 -6.41 1.26
CA TRP A 90 2.91 -5.29 0.82
C TRP A 90 4.35 -5.74 0.59
N ALA A 91 5.00 -5.22 -0.47
CA ALA A 91 6.40 -5.52 -0.81
C ALA A 91 7.41 -4.91 0.17
N GLY A 92 6.96 -3.98 1.03
CA GLY A 92 7.75 -3.29 2.04
C GLY A 92 6.90 -2.78 3.19
N MET A 93 7.44 -1.85 3.97
CA MET A 93 6.67 -1.14 4.99
C MET A 93 5.74 -0.13 4.32
N ILE A 94 4.45 -0.20 4.63
CA ILE A 94 3.43 0.64 3.98
C ILE A 94 3.66 2.14 4.21
N GLU A 95 4.18 2.55 5.38
CA GLU A 95 4.52 3.94 5.66
C GLU A 95 5.54 4.50 4.67
N GLN A 96 6.54 3.67 4.33
CA GLN A 96 7.57 4.05 3.35
C GLN A 96 7.02 4.09 1.93
N ASP A 97 6.15 3.16 1.59
CA ASP A 97 5.53 3.11 0.26
C ASP A 97 4.58 4.30 0.06
N LEU A 98 3.77 4.65 1.07
CA LEU A 98 2.93 5.84 1.07
C LEU A 98 3.76 7.13 0.92
N ALA A 99 4.84 7.27 1.72
CA ALA A 99 5.74 8.43 1.61
C ALA A 99 6.35 8.54 0.21
N ARG A 100 6.82 7.41 -0.35
CA ARG A 100 7.41 7.34 -1.70
C ARG A 100 6.40 7.76 -2.76
N VAL A 101 5.17 7.24 -2.72
CA VAL A 101 4.13 7.55 -3.70
C VAL A 101 3.71 9.01 -3.60
N ILE A 102 3.48 9.52 -2.39
CA ILE A 102 3.16 10.95 -2.18
C ILE A 102 4.29 11.83 -2.74
N GLY A 103 5.53 11.54 -2.36
CA GLY A 103 6.68 12.36 -2.79
C GLY A 103 6.88 12.33 -4.30
N ASN A 104 6.79 11.15 -4.93
CA ASN A 104 6.91 11.01 -6.38
C ASN A 104 5.78 11.77 -7.10
N ASN A 105 4.54 11.57 -6.66
CA ASN A 105 3.38 12.22 -7.27
C ASN A 105 3.43 13.75 -7.15
N VAL A 106 3.72 14.25 -5.93
CA VAL A 106 3.80 15.70 -5.70
C VAL A 106 4.99 16.31 -6.44
N GLY A 107 6.15 15.63 -6.42
CA GLY A 107 7.32 16.07 -7.19
C GLY A 107 7.03 16.15 -8.67
N PHE A 108 6.44 15.10 -9.25
CA PHE A 108 6.00 15.07 -10.65
C PHE A 108 5.04 16.22 -10.97
N LEU A 109 3.95 16.36 -10.18
CA LEU A 109 2.93 17.38 -10.40
C LEU A 109 3.49 18.81 -10.32
N LEU A 110 4.43 19.06 -9.42
CA LEU A 110 5.08 20.36 -9.25
C LEU A 110 6.30 20.57 -10.17
N GLY A 111 6.69 19.55 -10.95
CA GLY A 111 7.83 19.61 -11.86
C GLY A 111 9.15 19.78 -11.14
N THR A 112 9.34 19.18 -9.97
CA THR A 112 10.57 19.22 -9.17
C THR A 112 11.10 17.84 -8.85
N ASP A 113 12.41 17.64 -9.05
CA ASP A 113 13.13 16.42 -8.64
C ASP A 113 13.75 16.56 -7.22
N LYS A 114 13.62 17.74 -6.58
CA LYS A 114 14.20 18.03 -5.27
C LYS A 114 13.30 17.53 -4.14
N VAL A 115 13.00 16.22 -4.15
CA VAL A 115 12.16 15.57 -3.13
C VAL A 115 13.02 14.65 -2.27
N MET A 116 12.89 14.75 -0.95
CA MET A 116 13.58 13.89 -0.01
C MET A 116 12.61 13.37 1.06
N PHE A 117 12.81 12.11 1.43
CA PHE A 117 11.97 11.41 2.40
C PHE A 117 12.58 11.47 3.80
N PHE A 118 11.73 11.56 4.82
CA PHE A 118 12.15 11.49 6.21
C PHE A 118 12.71 10.09 6.56
N PRO A 119 13.82 9.98 7.36
CA PRO A 119 14.58 11.07 7.99
C PRO A 119 15.53 11.76 7.02
N TRP A 120 15.54 13.11 7.05
CA TRP A 120 16.36 13.89 6.14
C TRP A 120 17.82 13.91 6.58
N VAL A 121 18.70 13.93 5.59
CA VAL A 121 20.14 14.14 5.80
C VAL A 121 20.45 15.62 6.09
N HIS A 122 21.47 15.92 6.86
CA HIS A 122 21.74 17.26 7.36
C HIS A 122 21.99 18.31 6.26
N TYR A 123 22.45 17.95 5.07
CA TYR A 123 22.69 18.88 3.95
C TYR A 123 21.44 19.18 3.12
N PHE A 124 20.35 18.43 3.32
CA PHE A 124 19.10 18.72 2.64
C PHE A 124 18.34 19.80 3.40
N LYS A 125 18.07 20.91 2.70
CA LYS A 125 17.30 22.03 3.22
C LYS A 125 16.02 22.14 2.40
N PRO A 126 14.90 21.58 2.86
CA PRO A 126 13.64 21.73 2.15
C PRO A 126 13.12 23.16 2.26
N ASP A 127 12.43 23.64 1.23
CA ASP A 127 11.65 24.88 1.31
C ASP A 127 10.36 24.66 2.11
N TYR A 128 9.77 23.46 1.94
CA TYR A 128 8.57 23.03 2.64
C TYR A 128 8.76 21.60 3.17
N ARG A 129 8.10 21.32 4.31
CA ARG A 129 7.99 19.97 4.86
C ARG A 129 6.52 19.56 4.85
N LEU A 130 6.24 18.43 4.24
CA LEU A 130 4.91 17.81 4.17
C LEU A 130 4.84 16.65 5.15
N LEU A 131 3.98 16.79 6.16
CA LEU A 131 3.69 15.75 7.15
C LEU A 131 2.34 15.14 6.84
N VAL A 132 2.21 13.83 7.00
CA VAL A 132 0.95 13.12 6.73
C VAL A 132 0.66 12.13 7.86
N GLU A 133 -0.55 12.20 8.39
CA GLU A 133 -1.13 11.22 9.31
C GLU A 133 -2.26 10.49 8.58
N VAL A 134 -2.05 9.23 8.24
CA VAL A 134 -3.09 8.37 7.70
C VAL A 134 -3.99 7.90 8.84
N ILE A 135 -5.27 8.18 8.74
CA ILE A 135 -6.29 7.77 9.73
C ILE A 135 -6.90 6.42 9.33
N GLN A 136 -7.09 6.25 8.01
CA GLN A 136 -7.64 5.04 7.40
C GLN A 136 -7.02 4.86 6.02
N PHE A 137 -6.60 3.64 5.72
CA PHE A 137 -6.18 3.21 4.40
C PHE A 137 -6.49 1.72 4.30
N ASP A 138 -7.65 1.41 3.77
CA ASP A 138 -8.14 0.04 3.64
C ASP A 138 -9.26 -0.03 2.61
N SER A 139 -9.56 -1.23 2.17
CA SER A 139 -10.56 -1.49 1.15
C SER A 139 -11.48 -2.63 1.56
N ASP A 140 -12.71 -2.58 1.07
CA ASP A 140 -13.61 -3.75 1.04
C ASP A 140 -13.52 -4.37 -0.35
N LEU A 141 -13.22 -5.66 -0.47
CA LEU A 141 -13.11 -6.33 -1.77
C LEU A 141 -14.41 -6.29 -2.60
N HIS A 142 -15.54 -6.00 -1.97
CA HIS A 142 -16.84 -5.85 -2.62
C HIS A 142 -17.36 -4.41 -2.56
N GLY A 143 -16.49 -3.45 -2.24
CA GLY A 143 -16.86 -2.05 -2.06
C GLY A 143 -15.78 -1.10 -2.60
N ASP A 144 -15.36 -0.17 -1.75
CA ASP A 144 -14.46 0.92 -2.11
C ASP A 144 -13.11 0.79 -1.39
N ALA A 145 -12.05 1.25 -2.06
CA ALA A 145 -10.84 1.70 -1.41
C ALA A 145 -11.08 3.06 -0.74
N VAL A 146 -10.61 3.22 0.50
CA VAL A 146 -10.81 4.43 1.30
C VAL A 146 -9.48 4.92 1.83
N LEU A 147 -9.19 6.21 1.60
CA LEU A 147 -8.15 6.95 2.29
C LEU A 147 -8.80 8.05 3.13
N SER A 148 -8.47 8.11 4.41
CA SER A 148 -8.70 9.27 5.27
C SER A 148 -7.36 9.72 5.82
N ALA A 149 -6.96 10.96 5.57
CA ALA A 149 -5.66 11.47 5.99
C ALA A 149 -5.75 12.92 6.49
N ARG A 150 -4.92 13.25 7.47
CA ARG A 150 -4.56 14.61 7.83
C ARG A 150 -3.20 14.92 7.25
N TRP A 151 -3.00 16.17 6.91
CA TRP A 151 -1.73 16.66 6.43
C TRP A 151 -1.41 18.05 7.00
N ALA A 152 -0.14 18.37 7.04
CA ALA A 152 0.35 19.71 7.34
C ALA A 152 1.56 20.03 6.47
N VAL A 153 1.61 21.25 5.98
CA VAL A 153 2.80 21.83 5.33
C VAL A 153 3.39 22.83 6.31
N SER A 154 4.69 22.71 6.59
CA SER A 154 5.45 23.66 7.36
C SER A 154 6.54 24.34 6.53
N ASP A 155 7.10 25.40 7.08
CA ASP A 155 8.28 26.07 6.56
C ASP A 155 9.54 25.17 6.61
N ALA A 156 10.66 25.67 6.12
CA ALA A 156 11.96 25.01 6.11
C ALA A 156 12.43 24.56 7.50
N SER A 157 12.12 25.31 8.55
CA SER A 157 12.48 24.98 9.94
C SER A 157 11.63 23.86 10.54
N GLY A 158 10.38 23.76 10.10
CA GLY A 158 9.35 22.89 10.68
C GLY A 158 8.63 23.51 11.88
N GLU A 159 8.90 24.79 12.18
CA GLU A 159 8.32 25.48 13.35
C GLU A 159 7.00 26.15 13.03
N THR A 160 6.82 26.61 11.77
CA THR A 160 5.63 27.32 11.33
C THR A 160 4.79 26.45 10.41
N ILE A 161 3.55 26.16 10.79
CA ILE A 161 2.58 25.52 9.91
C ILE A 161 2.01 26.57 8.96
N LEU A 162 2.17 26.32 7.66
CA LEU A 162 1.72 27.22 6.58
C LEU A 162 0.35 26.80 6.04
N GLY A 163 0.04 25.50 6.08
CA GLY A 163 -1.24 24.96 5.66
C GLY A 163 -1.48 23.60 6.31
N SER A 164 -2.73 23.23 6.50
CA SER A 164 -3.11 21.93 7.03
C SER A 164 -4.54 21.58 6.67
N GLY A 165 -4.87 20.30 6.68
CA GLY A 165 -6.20 19.85 6.40
C GLY A 165 -6.44 18.39 6.72
N LYS A 166 -7.70 17.98 6.53
CA LYS A 166 -8.15 16.59 6.53
C LYS A 166 -8.95 16.37 5.26
N ARG A 167 -8.72 15.23 4.60
CA ARG A 167 -9.46 14.79 3.41
C ARG A 167 -9.81 13.33 3.51
N ASP A 168 -10.91 12.97 2.85
CA ASP A 168 -11.39 11.61 2.72
C ASP A 168 -11.60 11.32 1.21
N TYR A 169 -11.06 10.21 0.73
CA TYR A 169 -11.13 9.79 -0.67
C TYR A 169 -11.71 8.38 -0.76
N ARG A 170 -12.42 8.10 -1.85
CA ARG A 170 -13.00 6.80 -2.12
C ARG A 170 -12.90 6.46 -3.58
N GLN A 171 -12.56 5.20 -3.88
CA GLN A 171 -12.48 4.67 -5.23
C GLN A 171 -13.10 3.28 -5.26
N ALA A 172 -14.11 3.07 -6.09
CA ALA A 172 -14.69 1.75 -6.28
C ALA A 172 -13.68 0.80 -6.93
N LEU A 173 -13.64 -0.46 -6.47
CA LEU A 173 -12.84 -1.49 -7.07
C LEU A 173 -13.46 -1.93 -8.41
N ALA A 174 -12.62 -2.20 -9.42
CA ALA A 174 -13.06 -2.72 -10.72
C ALA A 174 -13.62 -4.15 -10.63
N ASN A 175 -13.10 -4.96 -9.69
CA ASN A 175 -13.54 -6.31 -9.39
C ASN A 175 -13.05 -6.71 -7.98
N PRO A 176 -13.55 -7.82 -7.38
CA PRO A 176 -13.17 -8.24 -6.03
C PRO A 176 -11.83 -9.01 -6.00
N SER A 177 -10.74 -8.37 -6.45
CA SER A 177 -9.38 -8.93 -6.38
C SER A 177 -8.43 -7.98 -5.64
N TYR A 178 -7.31 -8.51 -5.13
CA TYR A 178 -6.28 -7.71 -4.49
C TYR A 178 -5.53 -6.80 -5.48
N GLU A 179 -5.43 -7.19 -6.74
CA GLU A 179 -4.90 -6.34 -7.82
C GLU A 179 -5.78 -5.09 -7.99
N ALA A 180 -7.09 -5.28 -8.15
CA ALA A 180 -8.04 -4.17 -8.28
C ALA A 180 -8.13 -3.31 -7.02
N LEU A 181 -7.89 -3.92 -5.84
CA LEU A 181 -7.80 -3.21 -4.56
C LEU A 181 -6.59 -2.26 -4.56
N VAL A 182 -5.40 -2.76 -4.90
CA VAL A 182 -4.17 -1.95 -4.92
C VAL A 182 -4.23 -0.87 -6.00
N ASP A 183 -4.85 -1.17 -7.15
CA ASP A 183 -5.11 -0.17 -8.19
C ASP A 183 -6.01 0.96 -7.68
N ALA A 184 -7.11 0.63 -6.99
CA ALA A 184 -8.02 1.61 -6.41
C ALA A 184 -7.35 2.42 -5.28
N GLU A 185 -6.54 1.77 -4.44
CA GLU A 185 -5.73 2.43 -3.42
C GLU A 185 -4.68 3.38 -4.03
N SER A 186 -4.10 3.00 -5.16
CA SER A 186 -3.18 3.88 -5.91
C SER A 186 -3.90 5.11 -6.48
N LEU A 187 -5.14 4.93 -6.94
CA LEU A 187 -5.97 6.04 -7.45
C LEU A 187 -6.34 7.05 -6.34
N VAL A 188 -6.75 6.60 -5.14
CA VAL A 188 -7.04 7.52 -4.03
C VAL A 188 -5.77 8.25 -3.57
N MET A 189 -4.60 7.59 -3.64
CA MET A 189 -3.32 8.24 -3.36
C MET A 189 -2.96 9.29 -4.42
N ALA A 190 -3.28 9.04 -5.69
CA ALA A 190 -3.09 10.00 -6.76
C ALA A 190 -3.97 11.25 -6.58
N GLU A 191 -5.23 11.06 -6.17
CA GLU A 191 -6.16 12.17 -5.86
C GLU A 191 -5.66 13.00 -4.68
N PHE A 192 -5.29 12.36 -3.58
CA PHE A 192 -4.70 13.02 -2.43
C PHE A 192 -3.44 13.80 -2.79
N SER A 193 -2.57 13.23 -3.62
CA SER A 193 -1.34 13.90 -4.05
C SER A 193 -1.61 15.12 -4.94
N ARG A 194 -2.69 15.12 -5.73
CA ARG A 194 -3.10 16.30 -6.51
C ARG A 194 -3.54 17.46 -5.60
N ASP A 195 -4.33 17.15 -4.57
CA ASP A 195 -4.72 18.18 -3.58
C ASP A 195 -3.52 18.75 -2.84
N LEU A 196 -2.56 17.90 -2.45
CA LEU A 196 -1.31 18.36 -1.82
C LEU A 196 -0.44 19.21 -2.73
N ALA A 197 -0.33 18.83 -4.00
CA ALA A 197 0.43 19.59 -4.99
C ALA A 197 -0.19 20.98 -5.22
N GLU A 198 -1.52 21.07 -5.28
CA GLU A 198 -2.23 22.35 -5.42
C GLU A 198 -2.02 23.24 -4.20
N GLU A 199 -2.10 22.70 -2.98
CA GLU A 199 -1.82 23.44 -1.74
C GLU A 199 -0.39 24.00 -1.73
N LEU A 200 0.59 23.15 -2.04
CA LEU A 200 2.01 23.58 -2.13
C LEU A 200 2.23 24.63 -3.22
N ARG A 201 1.54 24.49 -4.36
CA ARG A 201 1.58 25.47 -5.44
C ARG A 201 1.06 26.83 -4.98
N MET A 202 -0.06 26.85 -4.27
CA MET A 202 -0.65 28.09 -3.72
C MET A 202 0.27 28.75 -2.69
N LEU A 203 0.87 27.97 -1.79
CA LEU A 203 1.85 28.48 -0.82
C LEU A 203 3.11 29.05 -1.50
N ALA A 204 3.59 28.40 -2.56
CA ALA A 204 4.76 28.87 -3.29
C ALA A 204 4.51 30.18 -4.04
N LEU A 205 3.28 30.44 -4.49
CA LEU A 205 2.89 31.69 -5.18
C LEU A 205 2.69 32.88 -4.22
N GLN A 206 2.56 32.65 -2.92
CA GLN A 206 2.40 33.68 -1.88
C GLN A 206 3.74 34.15 -1.29
N ARG A 207 4.85 33.55 -1.70
CA ARG A 207 6.19 33.81 -1.21
C ARG A 207 6.92 34.85 -2.12
#